data_0080d2e9b3f162a931f10badc06174ac
#
_entry.id   0080d2e9b3f162a931f10badc06174ac
#
_cell.length_a   1.000
_cell.length_b   1.000
_cell.length_c   1.000
_cell.angle_alpha   90.00
_cell.angle_beta   90.00
_cell.angle_gamma   90.00
#
_symmetry.space_group_name_H-M   'P 1'
#
loop_
_entity.id
_entity.type
_entity.pdbx_description
1 polymer ?
#
loop_
_entity_poly.entity_id
_entity_poly.type
_entity_poly.pdbx_seq_one_letter_code
_entity_poly.pdbx_strand_id
1 'polypeptide(L)'
;LNFNEKCKISTDGWLIARCSSKIRDSFFQPIFAHTSPIYIKTGKQGNKAIISATRILEKITQAEEWINANGKFNTLTDKKMIQNLYSEGKEVFLQIAKK
;
A
#
# COMPACT_ATOMS: atom_id res chain seq x y z
N LEU A 1 10.49 -29.00 -1.98
CA LEU A 1 11.27 -28.11 -1.13
C LEU A 1 10.45 -27.73 0.11
N ASN A 2 10.94 -28.14 1.28
CA ASN A 2 10.31 -27.78 2.54
C ASN A 2 11.09 -26.64 3.20
N PHE A 3 10.35 -25.66 3.67
CA PHE A 3 10.89 -24.48 4.33
C PHE A 3 10.27 -24.36 5.73
N ASN A 4 11.08 -24.25 6.74
CA ASN A 4 10.63 -24.12 8.13
C ASN A 4 11.51 -23.10 8.86
N GLU A 5 10.92 -21.95 9.18
CA GLU A 5 11.58 -20.85 9.87
C GLU A 5 10.77 -20.38 11.08
N LYS A 6 11.49 -19.90 12.09
CA LYS A 6 10.88 -19.33 13.29
C LYS A 6 10.98 -17.81 13.23
N CYS A 7 9.83 -17.14 13.35
CA CYS A 7 9.76 -15.69 13.41
C CYS A 7 9.28 -15.24 14.79
N LYS A 8 9.98 -14.28 15.39
CA LYS A 8 9.53 -13.64 16.62
C LYS A 8 8.54 -12.52 16.29
N ILE A 9 7.35 -12.60 16.88
CA ILE A 9 6.28 -11.64 16.65
C ILE A 9 5.96 -10.96 17.97
N SER A 10 6.08 -9.64 18.01
CA SER A 10 5.91 -8.82 19.22
C SER A 10 4.68 -7.93 19.21
N THR A 11 4.12 -7.68 18.03
CA THR A 11 2.94 -6.81 17.84
C THR A 11 1.98 -7.42 16.81
N ASP A 12 0.76 -6.94 16.79
CA ASP A 12 -0.22 -7.30 15.77
C ASP A 12 0.32 -7.01 14.36
N GLY A 13 -0.01 -7.86 13.41
CA GLY A 13 0.46 -7.72 12.05
C GLY A 13 -0.01 -8.84 11.15
N TRP A 14 0.70 -9.01 10.06
CA TRP A 14 0.46 -10.09 9.11
C TRP A 14 1.79 -10.61 8.56
N LEU A 15 1.77 -11.83 8.09
CA LEU A 15 2.91 -12.52 7.52
C LEU A 15 2.54 -13.14 6.18
N ILE A 16 3.41 -13.02 5.20
CA ILE A 16 3.35 -13.75 3.93
C ILE A 16 4.70 -14.42 3.67
N ALA A 17 4.67 -15.53 2.96
CA ALA A 17 5.87 -16.08 2.33
C ALA A 17 5.87 -15.68 0.85
N ARG A 18 7.00 -15.26 0.35
CA ARG A 18 7.20 -14.89 -1.04
C ARG A 18 8.44 -15.57 -1.60
N CYS A 19 8.35 -16.08 -2.81
CA CYS A 19 9.50 -16.55 -3.57
C CYS A 19 9.59 -15.82 -4.90
N SER A 20 10.80 -15.68 -5.41
CA SER A 20 11.05 -15.08 -6.71
C SER A 20 12.12 -15.87 -7.43
N SER A 21 12.11 -15.80 -8.76
CA SER A 21 13.10 -16.44 -9.63
C SER A 21 13.88 -15.38 -10.41
N LYS A 22 15.12 -15.72 -10.74
CA LYS A 22 15.91 -14.93 -11.69
C LYS A 22 15.47 -15.15 -13.14
N ILE A 23 14.71 -16.22 -13.39
CA ILE A 23 14.14 -16.53 -14.71
C ILE A 23 12.98 -15.58 -14.96
N ARG A 24 12.87 -15.10 -16.17
CA ARG A 24 11.74 -14.27 -16.62
C ARG A 24 10.79 -15.11 -17.47
N ASP A 25 9.54 -14.73 -17.49
CA ASP A 25 8.53 -15.35 -18.35
C ASP A 25 8.74 -14.94 -19.83
N SER A 26 7.87 -15.45 -20.71
CA SER A 26 7.89 -15.12 -22.14
C SER A 26 7.64 -13.65 -22.46
N PHE A 27 7.13 -12.87 -21.51
CA PHE A 27 6.91 -11.42 -21.62
C PHE A 27 7.99 -10.60 -20.91
N PHE A 28 9.10 -11.23 -20.55
CA PHE A 28 10.21 -10.63 -19.79
C PHE A 28 9.82 -10.10 -18.40
N GLN A 29 8.72 -10.57 -17.84
CA GLN A 29 8.30 -10.21 -16.50
C GLN A 29 8.96 -11.09 -15.43
N PRO A 30 9.27 -10.56 -14.26
CA PRO A 30 9.82 -11.36 -13.16
C PRO A 30 8.78 -12.38 -12.69
N ILE A 31 9.25 -13.63 -12.52
CA ILE A 31 8.41 -14.70 -11.98
C ILE A 31 8.51 -14.67 -10.46
N PHE A 32 7.37 -14.57 -9.79
CA PHE A 32 7.29 -14.64 -8.34
C PHE A 32 5.96 -15.26 -7.90
N ALA A 33 5.94 -15.77 -6.69
CA ALA A 33 4.74 -16.27 -6.05
C ALA A 33 4.73 -15.86 -4.58
N HIS A 34 3.56 -15.73 -3.99
CA HIS A 34 3.40 -15.47 -2.58
C HIS A 34 2.16 -16.19 -2.03
N THR A 35 2.16 -16.41 -0.74
CA THR A 35 1.01 -16.97 -0.03
C THR A 35 -0.04 -15.89 0.23
N SER A 36 -1.23 -16.30 0.63
CA SER A 36 -2.17 -15.42 1.30
C SER A 36 -1.60 -14.94 2.63
N PRO A 37 -1.99 -13.75 3.11
CA PRO A 37 -1.52 -13.26 4.39
C PRO A 37 -2.09 -14.08 5.55
N ILE A 38 -1.28 -14.32 6.55
CA ILE A 38 -1.69 -14.83 7.86
C ILE A 38 -1.72 -13.64 8.82
N TYR A 39 -2.89 -13.33 9.36
CA TYR A 39 -3.05 -12.24 10.31
C TYR A 39 -2.74 -12.73 11.73
N ILE A 40 -1.96 -11.96 12.45
CA ILE A 40 -1.47 -12.30 13.77
C ILE A 40 -1.94 -11.24 14.76
N LYS A 41 -2.61 -11.68 15.81
CA LYS A 41 -3.06 -10.83 16.92
C LYS A 41 -2.35 -11.23 18.20
N THR A 42 -1.57 -10.33 18.74
CA THR A 42 -0.87 -10.48 20.02
C THR A 42 -1.53 -9.68 21.14
N GLY A 43 -2.51 -8.85 20.81
CA GLY A 43 -3.11 -7.87 21.71
C GLY A 43 -2.27 -6.61 21.92
N LYS A 44 -1.11 -6.53 21.27
CA LYS A 44 -0.23 -5.34 21.30
C LYS A 44 -0.26 -4.66 19.95
N GLN A 45 -0.96 -3.54 19.86
CA GLN A 45 -0.95 -2.72 18.65
C GLN A 45 0.40 -2.04 18.49
N GLY A 46 1.02 -2.25 17.32
CA GLY A 46 2.18 -1.48 16.91
C GLY A 46 1.75 -0.22 16.13
N ASN A 47 2.70 0.67 15.89
CA ASN A 47 2.48 1.88 15.11
C ASN A 47 2.60 1.67 13.58
N LYS A 48 2.66 0.44 13.12
CA LYS A 48 2.84 0.11 11.69
C LYS A 48 1.72 0.67 10.80
N ALA A 49 0.48 0.63 11.28
CA ALA A 49 -0.65 1.18 10.53
C ALA A 49 -0.52 2.70 10.36
N ILE A 50 -0.10 3.40 11.40
CA ILE A 50 0.15 4.85 11.39
C ILE A 50 1.27 5.19 10.41
N ILE A 51 2.40 4.46 10.47
CA ILE A 51 3.53 4.66 9.56
C ILE A 51 3.13 4.42 8.10
N SER A 52 2.38 3.35 7.85
CA SER A 52 1.89 3.03 6.50
C SER A 52 0.92 4.08 5.98
N ALA A 53 -0.02 4.53 6.82
CA ALA A 53 -0.98 5.59 6.46
C ALA A 53 -0.26 6.90 6.13
N THR A 54 0.75 7.27 6.91
CA THR A 54 1.56 8.47 6.65
C THR A 54 2.27 8.39 5.30
N ARG A 55 2.88 7.24 4.97
CA ARG A 55 3.52 7.03 3.67
C ARG A 55 2.52 7.11 2.50
N ILE A 56 1.33 6.57 2.68
CA ILE A 56 0.27 6.65 1.66
C ILE A 56 -0.17 8.11 1.48
N LEU A 57 -0.33 8.86 2.57
CA LEU A 57 -0.66 10.30 2.51
C LEU A 57 0.37 11.10 1.71
N GLU A 58 1.65 10.84 1.91
CA GLU A 58 2.71 11.46 1.13
C GLU A 58 2.56 11.17 -0.37
N LYS A 59 2.26 9.91 -0.73
CA LYS A 59 2.05 9.50 -2.12
C LYS A 59 0.79 10.12 -2.73
N ILE A 60 -0.30 10.21 -1.99
CA ILE A 60 -1.51 10.90 -2.43
C ILE A 60 -1.22 12.37 -2.70
N THR A 61 -0.52 13.04 -1.79
CA THR A 61 -0.14 14.45 -1.95
C THR A 61 0.74 14.68 -3.18
N GLN A 62 1.75 13.85 -3.39
CA GLN A 62 2.59 13.90 -4.58
C GLN A 62 1.78 13.70 -5.87
N ALA A 63 0.82 12.79 -5.86
CA ALA A 63 -0.06 12.54 -7.01
C ALA A 63 -1.00 13.73 -7.27
N GLU A 64 -1.57 14.34 -6.24
CA GLU A 64 -2.39 15.57 -6.36
C GLU A 64 -1.57 16.71 -6.99
N GLU A 65 -0.37 16.95 -6.49
CA GLU A 65 0.53 17.98 -7.02
C GLU A 65 0.84 17.74 -8.49
N TRP A 66 1.16 16.50 -8.86
CA TRP A 66 1.44 16.15 -10.24
C TRP A 66 0.22 16.33 -11.14
N ILE A 67 -0.97 15.90 -10.70
CA ILE A 67 -2.23 16.04 -11.44
C ILE A 67 -2.57 17.52 -11.63
N ASN A 68 -2.41 18.35 -10.61
CA ASN A 68 -2.69 19.77 -10.69
C ASN A 68 -1.72 20.50 -11.65
N ALA A 69 -0.48 20.07 -11.71
CA ALA A 69 0.53 20.67 -12.59
C ALA A 69 0.48 20.15 -14.03
N ASN A 70 0.19 18.86 -14.25
CA ASN A 70 0.36 18.19 -15.52
C ASN A 70 -0.92 17.53 -16.06
N GLY A 71 -1.96 17.36 -15.23
CA GLY A 71 -3.18 16.68 -15.60
C GLY A 71 -3.91 17.40 -16.73
N LYS A 72 -4.38 16.63 -17.71
CA LYS A 72 -5.22 17.12 -18.81
C LYS A 72 -6.60 16.50 -18.67
N PHE A 73 -7.62 17.36 -18.64
CA PHE A 73 -9.00 16.95 -18.46
C PHE A 73 -9.85 17.48 -19.62
N ASN A 74 -10.82 16.70 -20.07
CA ASN A 74 -11.73 17.12 -21.13
C ASN A 74 -12.69 18.21 -20.64
N THR A 75 -13.11 18.11 -19.39
CA THR A 75 -14.05 19.08 -18.78
C THR A 75 -13.58 19.48 -17.38
N LEU A 76 -14.09 20.61 -16.89
CA LEU A 76 -13.87 21.03 -15.51
C LEU A 76 -14.53 20.09 -14.50
N THR A 77 -15.62 19.43 -14.91
CA THR A 77 -16.30 18.42 -14.09
C THR A 77 -15.41 17.21 -13.86
N ASP A 78 -14.72 16.71 -14.90
CA ASP A 78 -13.79 15.59 -14.79
C ASP A 78 -12.65 15.91 -13.81
N LYS A 79 -12.11 17.12 -13.91
CA LYS A 79 -11.06 17.60 -12.99
C LYS A 79 -11.54 17.58 -11.54
N LYS A 80 -12.75 18.10 -11.27
CA LYS A 80 -13.34 18.12 -9.93
C LYS A 80 -13.60 16.71 -9.41
N MET A 81 -14.06 15.79 -10.23
CA MET A 81 -14.27 14.39 -9.83
C MET A 81 -12.97 13.75 -9.35
N ILE A 82 -11.88 13.92 -10.07
CA ILE A 82 -10.58 13.38 -9.69
C ILE A 82 -10.07 14.03 -8.41
N GLN A 83 -10.17 15.35 -8.28
CA GLN A 83 -9.77 16.07 -7.08
C GLN A 83 -10.56 15.60 -5.85
N ASN A 84 -11.86 15.39 -5.98
CA ASN A 84 -12.71 14.87 -4.90
C ASN A 84 -12.31 13.46 -4.49
N LEU A 85 -12.03 12.58 -5.46
CA LEU A 85 -11.57 11.21 -5.19
C LEU A 85 -10.30 11.18 -4.34
N TYR A 86 -9.31 12.02 -4.69
CA TYR A 86 -8.08 12.13 -3.91
C TYR A 86 -8.32 12.72 -2.51
N SER A 87 -9.18 13.73 -2.39
CA SER A 87 -9.55 14.33 -1.10
C SER A 87 -10.22 13.33 -0.15
N GLU A 88 -11.17 12.55 -0.68
CA GLU A 88 -11.86 11.51 0.09
C GLU A 88 -10.89 10.40 0.54
N GLY A 89 -10.04 9.92 -0.36
CA GLY A 89 -9.00 8.94 -0.04
C GLY A 89 -8.02 9.46 1.02
N LYS A 90 -7.62 10.72 0.91
CA LYS A 90 -6.73 11.40 1.86
C LYS A 90 -7.33 11.45 3.26
N GLU A 91 -8.62 11.76 3.38
CA GLU A 91 -9.31 11.82 4.67
C GLU A 91 -9.31 10.47 5.39
N VAL A 92 -9.54 9.37 4.68
CA VAL A 92 -9.48 8.01 5.25
C VAL A 92 -8.13 7.72 5.89
N PHE A 93 -7.05 8.02 5.18
CA PHE A 93 -5.69 7.77 5.69
C PHE A 93 -5.27 8.76 6.79
N LEU A 94 -5.77 10.00 6.76
CA LEU A 94 -5.60 10.95 7.85
C LEU A 94 -6.20 10.44 9.17
N GLN A 95 -7.38 9.84 9.11
CA GLN A 95 -8.01 9.26 10.30
C GLN A 95 -7.21 8.09 10.87
N ILE A 96 -6.63 7.26 10.03
CA ILE A 96 -5.75 6.16 10.45
C ILE A 96 -4.46 6.71 11.06
N ALA A 97 -3.86 7.73 10.46
CA ALA A 97 -2.61 8.33 10.92
C ALA A 97 -2.74 9.06 12.26
N LYS A 98 -3.94 9.56 12.61
CA LYS A 98 -4.22 10.22 13.89
C LYS A 98 -4.42 9.27 15.07
N LYS A 99 -4.62 7.99 14.82
CA LYS A 99 -4.78 6.98 15.88
C LYS A 99 -3.45 6.62 16.52
#